data_ace4c9dc2bf868618613efdc83e67b34
#
_entry.id   ace4c9dc2bf868618613efdc83e67b34
#
_cell.length_a   1.000
_cell.length_b   1.000
_cell.length_c   1.000
_cell.angle_alpha   90.00
_cell.angle_beta   90.00
_cell.angle_gamma   90.00
#
_symmetry.space_group_name_H-M   'P 1'
#
loop_
_entity.id
_entity.type
_entity.pdbx_description
1 polymer ?
#
loop_
_entity_poly.entity_id
_entity_poly.type
_entity_poly.pdbx_seq_one_letter_code
_entity_poly.pdbx_strand_id
1 'polypeptide(L)'
;MAIEKTGEGLKRVVGVSGLALSIVNGVIGSGIFVLPATVGIAMGAFGVFGYIVCSIMLAAIMLCYAEIGSKVTSSGGSYAYVEAAFGDFAGFVINWLFVFGWGILGSAAVMNILADSLAVVFPVFADALARGFLFFILIGFMVLINVRGAKQGIGF
;
A
#
# COMPACT_ATOMS: atom_id res chain seq x y z
N MET A 1 24.29 3.21 25.82
CA MET A 1 25.11 2.78 24.68
C MET A 1 24.62 3.60 23.50
N ALA A 2 25.36 4.59 23.03
CA ALA A 2 24.97 5.51 21.99
C ALA A 2 25.03 4.77 20.66
N ILE A 3 23.89 4.60 20.00
CA ILE A 3 23.81 4.07 18.64
C ILE A 3 24.39 5.16 17.73
N GLU A 4 25.56 4.86 17.22
CA GLU A 4 26.29 5.65 16.23
C GLU A 4 25.37 5.90 15.02
N LYS A 5 25.12 7.18 14.72
CA LYS A 5 24.38 7.61 13.54
C LYS A 5 25.19 7.24 12.31
N THR A 6 25.02 6.04 11.81
CA THR A 6 25.37 5.72 10.43
C THR A 6 24.49 6.59 9.54
N GLY A 7 25.08 7.66 9.01
CA GLY A 7 24.42 8.54 8.07
C GLY A 7 24.13 7.74 6.79
N GLU A 8 22.97 7.09 6.74
CA GLU A 8 22.43 6.58 5.48
C GLU A 8 22.30 7.78 4.55
N GLY A 9 23.07 7.75 3.46
CA GLY A 9 23.12 8.86 2.48
C GLY A 9 21.84 9.05 1.67
N LEU A 10 20.69 8.89 2.31
CA LEU A 10 19.36 9.08 1.74
C LEU A 10 19.12 10.58 1.50
N LYS A 11 19.03 10.97 0.23
CA LYS A 11 18.68 12.33 -0.15
C LYS A 11 17.19 12.56 0.09
N ARG A 12 16.83 13.61 0.80
CA ARG A 12 15.44 14.09 0.94
C ARG A 12 14.99 14.68 -0.39
N VAL A 13 14.38 13.88 -1.24
CA VAL A 13 13.90 14.27 -2.59
C VAL A 13 12.42 14.65 -2.56
N VAL A 14 11.66 14.11 -1.60
CA VAL A 14 10.21 14.29 -1.52
C VAL A 14 9.87 15.27 -0.40
N GLY A 15 9.14 16.33 -0.72
CA GLY A 15 8.61 17.28 0.26
C GLY A 15 7.41 16.71 1.03
N VAL A 16 7.01 17.39 2.12
CA VAL A 16 5.90 16.97 2.99
C VAL A 16 4.59 16.79 2.21
N SER A 17 4.28 17.70 1.28
CA SER A 17 3.07 17.61 0.44
C SER A 17 3.09 16.41 -0.49
N GLY A 18 4.23 16.14 -1.14
CA GLY A 18 4.37 14.97 -2.02
C GLY A 18 4.25 13.66 -1.24
N LEU A 19 4.85 13.59 -0.04
CA LEU A 19 4.72 12.43 0.84
C LEU A 19 3.27 12.23 1.29
N ALA A 20 2.59 13.29 1.70
CA ALA A 20 1.17 13.23 2.13
C ALA A 20 0.28 12.73 1.00
N LEU A 21 0.44 13.24 -0.23
CA LEU A 21 -0.32 12.78 -1.40
C LEU A 21 -0.04 11.31 -1.72
N SER A 22 1.21 10.87 -1.62
CA SER A 22 1.57 9.45 -1.83
C SER A 22 0.91 8.53 -0.81
N ILE A 23 0.85 8.93 0.47
CA ILE A 23 0.19 8.18 1.53
C ILE A 23 -1.31 8.11 1.26
N VAL A 24 -1.96 9.24 0.95
CA VAL A 24 -3.40 9.28 0.62
C VAL A 24 -3.71 8.38 -0.56
N ASN A 25 -2.91 8.43 -1.64
CA ASN A 25 -3.08 7.57 -2.80
C ASN A 25 -2.92 6.07 -2.44
N GLY A 26 -1.96 5.74 -1.60
CA GLY A 26 -1.74 4.36 -1.14
C GLY A 26 -2.88 3.83 -0.26
N VAL A 27 -3.51 4.68 0.55
CA VAL A 27 -4.64 4.30 1.43
C VAL A 27 -5.94 4.15 0.64
N ILE A 28 -6.21 5.04 -0.32
CA ILE A 28 -7.44 5.00 -1.12
C ILE A 28 -7.51 3.69 -1.93
N GLY A 29 -6.45 3.35 -2.65
CA GLY A 29 -6.36 2.12 -3.43
C GLY A 29 -7.58 1.83 -4.32
N SER A 30 -7.72 0.59 -4.78
CA SER A 30 -8.86 0.12 -5.58
C SER A 30 -10.13 -0.10 -4.75
N GLY A 31 -10.02 -0.12 -3.42
CA GLY A 31 -11.15 -0.35 -2.52
C GLY A 31 -12.27 0.68 -2.66
N ILE A 32 -11.94 1.93 -3.03
CA ILE A 32 -12.94 2.99 -3.22
C ILE A 32 -13.97 2.65 -4.31
N PHE A 33 -13.61 1.84 -5.29
CA PHE A 33 -14.51 1.45 -6.38
C PHE A 33 -15.37 0.22 -6.04
N VAL A 34 -14.90 -0.67 -5.18
CA VAL A 34 -15.55 -1.96 -4.90
C VAL A 34 -16.29 -1.94 -3.56
N LEU A 35 -15.70 -1.37 -2.51
CA LEU A 35 -16.26 -1.41 -1.16
C LEU A 35 -17.63 -0.73 -1.04
N PRO A 36 -17.93 0.43 -1.67
CA PRO A 36 -19.26 1.03 -1.55
C PRO A 36 -20.37 0.12 -2.04
N ALA A 37 -20.14 -0.59 -3.15
CA ALA A 37 -21.12 -1.51 -3.70
C ALA A 37 -21.32 -2.74 -2.81
N THR A 38 -20.24 -3.35 -2.33
CA THR A 38 -20.31 -4.54 -1.45
C THR A 38 -20.93 -4.22 -0.10
N VAL A 39 -20.56 -3.10 0.51
CA VAL A 39 -21.13 -2.64 1.79
C VAL A 39 -22.60 -2.25 1.61
N GLY A 40 -22.93 -1.59 0.50
CA GLY A 40 -24.32 -1.22 0.17
C GLY A 40 -25.22 -2.46 0.03
N ILE A 41 -24.74 -3.52 -0.63
CA ILE A 41 -25.48 -4.79 -0.77
C ILE A 41 -25.61 -5.49 0.59
N ALA A 42 -24.56 -5.52 1.40
CA ALA A 42 -24.54 -6.26 2.66
C ALA A 42 -25.30 -5.57 3.79
N MET A 43 -25.22 -4.24 3.88
CA MET A 43 -25.71 -3.46 5.03
C MET A 43 -26.76 -2.38 4.64
N GLY A 44 -27.03 -2.17 3.37
CA GLY A 44 -27.91 -1.12 2.89
C GLY A 44 -27.48 0.27 3.41
N ALA A 45 -28.47 1.07 3.84
CA ALA A 45 -28.23 2.42 4.37
C ALA A 45 -27.35 2.43 5.64
N PHE A 46 -27.33 1.35 6.42
CA PHE A 46 -26.50 1.22 7.63
C PHE A 46 -24.99 1.15 7.32
N GLY A 47 -24.60 0.89 6.08
CA GLY A 47 -23.21 0.88 5.64
C GLY A 47 -22.47 2.19 5.94
N VAL A 48 -23.17 3.33 5.96
CA VAL A 48 -22.59 4.63 6.32
C VAL A 48 -22.04 4.64 7.75
N PHE A 49 -22.76 4.05 8.70
CA PHE A 49 -22.27 3.93 10.09
C PHE A 49 -21.04 3.05 10.17
N GLY A 50 -20.97 1.97 9.38
CA GLY A 50 -19.78 1.13 9.25
C GLY A 50 -18.55 1.94 8.82
N TYR A 51 -18.70 2.79 7.81
CA TYR A 51 -17.61 3.68 7.37
C TYR A 51 -17.16 4.67 8.43
N ILE A 52 -18.11 5.25 9.20
CA ILE A 52 -17.77 6.16 10.30
C ILE A 52 -16.96 5.45 11.38
N VAL A 53 -17.40 4.28 11.82
CA VAL A 53 -16.70 3.48 12.84
C VAL A 53 -15.30 3.08 12.36
N CYS A 54 -15.19 2.56 11.13
CA CYS A 54 -13.89 2.20 10.54
C CYS A 54 -12.97 3.41 10.42
N SER A 55 -13.51 4.59 10.07
CA SER A 55 -12.70 5.82 9.96
C SER A 55 -12.14 6.26 11.31
N ILE A 56 -12.92 6.15 12.39
CA ILE A 56 -12.46 6.47 13.74
C ILE A 56 -11.36 5.49 14.17
N MET A 57 -11.56 4.20 13.94
CA MET A 57 -10.54 3.18 14.25
C MET A 57 -9.24 3.40 13.46
N LEU A 58 -9.36 3.71 12.16
CA LEU A 58 -8.21 4.00 11.31
C LEU A 58 -7.47 5.26 11.78
N ALA A 59 -8.21 6.31 12.15
CA ALA A 59 -7.61 7.53 12.70
C ALA A 59 -6.81 7.25 13.98
N ALA A 60 -7.32 6.42 14.88
CA ALA A 60 -6.61 6.02 16.10
C ALA A 60 -5.30 5.27 15.76
N ILE A 61 -5.34 4.33 14.81
CA ILE A 61 -4.15 3.61 14.34
C ILE A 61 -3.14 4.58 13.74
N MET A 62 -3.58 5.52 12.90
CA MET A 62 -2.69 6.53 12.28
C MET A 62 -2.03 7.45 13.31
N LEU A 63 -2.71 7.79 14.38
CA LEU A 63 -2.12 8.56 15.49
C LEU A 63 -1.01 7.77 16.19
N CYS A 64 -1.20 6.47 16.42
CA CYS A 64 -0.15 5.60 16.96
C CYS A 64 1.07 5.55 16.04
N TYR A 65 0.86 5.41 14.73
CA TYR A 65 1.95 5.44 13.75
C TYR A 65 2.67 6.79 13.71
N ALA A 66 1.95 7.89 13.83
CA ALA A 66 2.54 9.23 13.88
C ALA A 66 3.42 9.42 15.13
N GLU A 67 2.97 8.93 16.28
CA GLU A 67 3.77 8.95 17.51
C GLU A 67 5.04 8.11 17.42
N ILE A 68 4.92 6.86 16.97
CA ILE A 68 6.07 5.96 16.81
C ILE A 68 7.05 6.52 15.79
N GLY A 69 6.56 7.01 14.65
CA GLY A 69 7.39 7.60 13.60
C GLY A 69 8.14 8.86 14.02
N SER A 70 7.64 9.58 15.03
CA SER A 70 8.36 10.70 15.64
C SER A 70 9.53 10.28 16.53
N LYS A 71 9.48 9.07 17.09
CA LYS A 71 10.48 8.51 18.02
C LYS A 71 11.53 7.64 17.32
N VAL A 72 11.08 6.82 16.36
CA VAL A 72 11.93 5.90 15.60
C VAL A 72 12.22 6.50 14.23
N THR A 73 13.40 7.08 14.07
CA THR A 73 13.83 7.79 12.85
C THR A 73 14.63 6.92 11.88
N SER A 74 14.80 5.63 12.18
CA SER A 74 15.46 4.66 11.29
C SER A 74 14.62 4.38 10.05
N SER A 75 15.27 4.15 8.90
CA SER A 75 14.58 3.71 7.70
C SER A 75 14.14 2.25 7.85
N GLY A 76 12.92 1.93 7.37
CA GLY A 76 12.36 0.57 7.48
C GLY A 76 10.85 0.55 7.78
N GLY A 77 10.27 1.68 8.14
CA GLY A 77 8.82 1.80 8.42
C GLY A 77 8.36 0.83 9.50
N SER A 78 7.27 0.10 9.26
CA SER A 78 6.66 -0.81 10.24
C SER A 78 7.62 -1.91 10.72
N TYR A 79 8.54 -2.37 9.87
CA TYR A 79 9.60 -3.30 10.25
C TYR A 79 10.45 -2.72 11.40
N ALA A 80 11.00 -1.51 11.21
CA ALA A 80 11.87 -0.88 12.19
C ALA A 80 11.14 -0.56 13.50
N TYR A 81 9.85 -0.26 13.44
CA TYR A 81 9.03 0.00 14.63
C TYR A 81 8.83 -1.24 15.47
N VAL A 82 8.52 -2.37 14.82
CA VAL A 82 8.32 -3.65 15.51
C VAL A 82 9.64 -4.22 16.01
N GLU A 83 10.72 -4.12 15.24
CA GLU A 83 12.06 -4.51 15.65
C GLU A 83 12.51 -3.75 16.89
N ALA A 84 12.32 -2.44 16.92
CA ALA A 84 12.67 -1.60 18.06
C ALA A 84 11.87 -1.92 19.34
N ALA A 85 10.60 -2.39 19.20
CA ALA A 85 9.72 -2.66 20.33
C ALA A 85 9.80 -4.13 20.82
N PHE A 86 9.95 -5.09 19.91
CA PHE A 86 9.78 -6.52 20.16
C PHE A 86 10.99 -7.37 19.75
N GLY A 87 12.04 -6.75 19.18
CA GLY A 87 13.26 -7.41 18.75
C GLY A 87 13.22 -7.96 17.32
N ASP A 88 14.38 -8.45 16.87
CA ASP A 88 14.70 -8.81 15.47
C ASP A 88 13.75 -9.86 14.89
N PHE A 89 13.38 -10.87 15.68
CA PHE A 89 12.50 -11.94 15.22
C PHE A 89 11.09 -11.42 14.89
N ALA A 90 10.53 -10.55 15.73
CA ALA A 90 9.23 -9.96 15.49
C ALA A 90 9.25 -9.03 14.27
N GLY A 91 10.32 -8.23 14.13
CA GLY A 91 10.58 -7.42 12.96
C GLY A 91 10.63 -8.26 11.67
N PHE A 92 11.37 -9.36 11.69
CA PHE A 92 11.44 -10.29 10.56
C PHE A 92 10.06 -10.84 10.17
N VAL A 93 9.27 -11.31 11.13
CA VAL A 93 7.91 -11.84 10.86
C VAL A 93 7.01 -10.79 10.24
N ILE A 94 7.02 -9.56 10.77
CA ILE A 94 6.23 -8.46 10.21
C ILE A 94 6.67 -8.12 8.79
N ASN A 95 7.96 -8.10 8.51
CA ASN A 95 8.46 -7.85 7.16
C ASN A 95 7.96 -8.90 6.16
N TRP A 96 7.99 -10.18 6.54
CA TRP A 96 7.44 -11.26 5.73
C TRP A 96 5.94 -11.10 5.48
N LEU A 97 5.17 -10.76 6.50
CA LEU A 97 3.73 -10.51 6.36
C LEU A 97 3.44 -9.32 5.43
N PHE A 98 4.25 -8.26 5.49
CA PHE A 98 4.12 -7.13 4.55
C PHE A 98 4.46 -7.52 3.12
N VAL A 99 5.56 -8.24 2.89
CA VAL A 99 5.97 -8.65 1.54
C VAL A 99 4.95 -9.59 0.91
N PHE A 100 4.56 -10.64 1.61
CA PHE A 100 3.63 -11.64 1.06
C PHE A 100 2.17 -11.20 1.14
N GLY A 101 1.73 -10.65 2.27
CA GLY A 101 0.35 -10.25 2.46
C GLY A 101 0.00 -9.00 1.65
N TRP A 102 0.69 -7.90 1.90
CA TRP A 102 0.40 -6.64 1.22
C TRP A 102 1.04 -6.58 -0.18
N GLY A 103 2.33 -6.90 -0.29
CA GLY A 103 3.07 -6.77 -1.55
C GLY A 103 2.54 -7.70 -2.64
N ILE A 104 2.43 -8.99 -2.37
CA ILE A 104 2.06 -9.98 -3.39
C ILE A 104 0.54 -10.15 -3.46
N LEU A 105 -0.11 -10.53 -2.35
CA LEU A 105 -1.56 -10.81 -2.36
C LEU A 105 -2.39 -9.56 -2.59
N GLY A 106 -2.02 -8.43 -1.99
CA GLY A 106 -2.69 -7.16 -2.20
C GLY A 106 -2.59 -6.68 -3.64
N SER A 107 -1.39 -6.75 -4.24
CA SER A 107 -1.19 -6.39 -5.65
C SER A 107 -1.96 -7.32 -6.59
N ALA A 108 -1.99 -8.62 -6.31
CA ALA A 108 -2.77 -9.58 -7.09
C ALA A 108 -4.28 -9.28 -7.04
N ALA A 109 -4.80 -8.90 -5.87
CA ALA A 109 -6.20 -8.51 -5.72
C ALA A 109 -6.54 -7.26 -6.57
N VAL A 110 -5.70 -6.22 -6.52
CA VAL A 110 -5.88 -4.99 -7.33
C VAL A 110 -5.86 -5.31 -8.83
N MET A 111 -4.91 -6.14 -9.28
CA MET A 111 -4.83 -6.56 -10.68
C MET A 111 -6.06 -7.34 -11.14
N ASN A 112 -6.63 -8.20 -10.29
CA ASN A 112 -7.86 -8.91 -10.62
C ASN A 112 -9.06 -7.97 -10.73
N ILE A 113 -9.21 -6.99 -9.82
CA ILE A 113 -10.26 -5.96 -9.91
C ILE A 113 -10.16 -5.19 -11.23
N LEU A 114 -8.94 -4.83 -11.65
CA LEU A 114 -8.71 -4.19 -12.93
C LEU A 114 -9.13 -5.07 -14.10
N ALA A 115 -8.72 -6.35 -14.10
CA ALA A 115 -9.08 -7.30 -15.15
C ALA A 115 -10.61 -7.53 -15.22
N ASP A 116 -11.29 -7.64 -14.08
CA ASP A 116 -12.74 -7.78 -14.02
C ASP A 116 -13.45 -6.53 -14.59
N SER A 117 -12.94 -5.34 -14.26
CA SER A 117 -13.46 -4.08 -14.80
C SER A 117 -13.29 -3.99 -16.32
N LEU A 118 -12.13 -4.42 -16.82
CA LEU A 118 -11.87 -4.48 -18.26
C LEU A 118 -12.71 -5.54 -18.98
N ALA A 119 -12.99 -6.68 -18.34
CA ALA A 119 -13.79 -7.75 -18.91
C ALA A 119 -15.25 -7.32 -19.20
N VAL A 120 -15.76 -6.34 -18.47
CA VAL A 120 -17.09 -5.75 -18.74
C VAL A 120 -17.14 -5.06 -20.11
N VAL A 121 -16.05 -4.40 -20.51
CA VAL A 121 -15.96 -3.67 -21.79
C VAL A 121 -15.39 -4.56 -22.90
N PHE A 122 -14.40 -5.37 -22.55
CA PHE A 122 -13.68 -6.27 -23.46
C PHE A 122 -13.75 -7.71 -22.94
N PRO A 123 -14.72 -8.52 -23.42
CA PRO A 123 -14.93 -9.89 -22.92
C PRO A 123 -13.71 -10.82 -23.04
N VAL A 124 -12.73 -10.48 -23.88
CA VAL A 124 -11.48 -11.22 -24.02
C VAL A 124 -10.71 -11.35 -22.69
N PHE A 125 -10.83 -10.36 -21.80
CA PHE A 125 -10.19 -10.39 -20.47
C PHE A 125 -10.95 -11.26 -19.45
N ALA A 126 -12.03 -11.92 -19.82
CA ALA A 126 -12.64 -12.99 -19.04
C ALA A 126 -11.79 -14.28 -19.10
N ASP A 127 -10.99 -14.46 -20.17
CA ASP A 127 -10.12 -15.61 -20.32
C ASP A 127 -8.85 -15.51 -19.47
N ALA A 128 -8.43 -16.64 -18.85
CA ALA A 128 -7.29 -16.69 -17.94
C ALA A 128 -5.96 -16.36 -18.64
N LEU A 129 -5.80 -16.75 -19.90
CA LEU A 129 -4.57 -16.47 -20.66
C LEU A 129 -4.46 -14.97 -20.97
N ALA A 130 -5.55 -14.35 -21.40
CA ALA A 130 -5.59 -12.91 -21.68
C ALA A 130 -5.30 -12.08 -20.41
N ARG A 131 -5.82 -12.50 -19.25
CA ARG A 131 -5.49 -11.90 -17.94
C ARG A 131 -4.02 -12.04 -17.60
N GLY A 132 -3.44 -13.22 -17.81
CA GLY A 132 -2.02 -13.48 -17.59
C GLY A 132 -1.13 -12.56 -18.41
N PHE A 133 -1.43 -12.38 -19.69
CA PHE A 133 -0.72 -11.44 -20.57
C PHE A 133 -0.88 -9.99 -20.12
N LEU A 134 -2.09 -9.56 -19.75
CA LEU A 134 -2.34 -8.23 -19.20
C LEU A 134 -1.47 -7.96 -17.97
N PHE A 135 -1.45 -8.89 -17.02
CA PHE A 135 -0.67 -8.76 -15.79
C PHE A 135 0.83 -8.72 -16.07
N PHE A 136 1.31 -9.58 -16.97
CA PHE A 136 2.72 -9.60 -17.36
C PHE A 136 3.16 -8.27 -17.98
N ILE A 137 2.34 -7.69 -18.87
CA ILE A 137 2.62 -6.40 -19.51
C ILE A 137 2.62 -5.28 -18.47
N LEU A 138 1.61 -5.23 -17.60
CA LEU A 138 1.50 -4.17 -16.58
C LEU A 138 2.64 -4.22 -15.57
N ILE A 139 2.94 -5.41 -15.04
CA ILE A 139 4.04 -5.59 -14.08
C ILE A 139 5.38 -5.28 -14.77
N GLY A 140 5.59 -5.79 -15.98
CA GLY A 140 6.80 -5.50 -16.77
C GLY A 140 6.99 -4.00 -17.01
N PHE A 141 5.93 -3.29 -17.35
CA PHE A 141 5.95 -1.85 -17.52
C PHE A 141 6.30 -1.11 -16.20
N MET A 142 5.67 -1.50 -15.08
CA MET A 142 5.99 -0.92 -13.77
C MET A 142 7.43 -1.20 -13.35
N VAL A 143 7.95 -2.40 -13.62
CA VAL A 143 9.36 -2.74 -13.35
C VAL A 143 10.29 -1.87 -14.19
N LEU A 144 10.00 -1.69 -15.48
CA LEU A 144 10.82 -0.84 -16.37
C LEU A 144 10.87 0.62 -15.89
N ILE A 145 9.74 1.18 -15.45
CA ILE A 145 9.70 2.54 -14.88
C ILE A 145 10.53 2.59 -13.59
N ASN A 146 10.40 1.60 -12.74
CA ASN A 146 11.07 1.57 -11.44
C ASN A 146 12.60 1.45 -11.59
N VAL A 147 13.08 0.64 -12.54
CA VAL A 147 14.52 0.50 -12.85
C VAL A 147 15.11 1.80 -13.37
N ARG A 148 14.35 2.64 -14.06
CA ARG A 148 14.81 3.97 -14.53
C ARG A 148 14.93 5.00 -13.42
N GLY A 149 14.55 4.68 -12.21
CA GLY A 149 14.78 5.44 -10.99
C GLY A 149 13.62 6.31 -10.53
N ALA A 150 13.52 6.47 -9.23
CA ALA A 150 12.47 7.21 -8.53
C ALA A 150 12.35 8.70 -8.96
N LYS A 151 13.38 9.28 -9.59
CA LYS A 151 13.33 10.66 -10.12
C LYS A 151 12.32 10.85 -11.26
N GLN A 152 12.01 9.80 -12.02
CA GLN A 152 11.03 9.86 -13.11
C GLN A 152 9.64 9.42 -12.68
N GLY A 153 9.51 8.67 -11.60
CA GLY A 153 8.21 8.22 -11.05
C GLY A 153 7.51 9.23 -10.16
N ILE A 154 8.22 10.24 -9.66
CA ILE A 154 7.70 11.30 -8.76
C ILE A 154 7.59 12.66 -9.48
N GLY A 155 8.05 12.74 -10.71
CA GLY A 155 8.15 13.98 -11.49
C GLY A 155 6.94 14.30 -12.39
N PHE A 156 5.74 13.76 -12.08
CA PHE A 156 4.48 14.14 -12.69
C PHE A 156 3.53 14.68 -11.64
#